data_eccb4514299f4eb3707d9162403ab144
#
_entry.id   eccb4514299f4eb3707d9162403ab144
#
_cell.length_a   1.000
_cell.length_b   1.000
_cell.length_c   1.000
_cell.angle_alpha   90.00
_cell.angle_beta   90.00
_cell.angle_gamma   90.00
#
_symmetry.space_group_name_H-M   'P 1'
#
loop_
_entity.id
_entity.type
_entity.pdbx_description
1 polymer ?
#
loop_
_entity_poly.entity_id
_entity_poly.type
_entity_poly.pdbx_seq_one_letter_code
_entity_poly.pdbx_strand_id
1 'polypeptide(L)'
;KVRNPETDLLTQFHMDIAASIQAVTEEIVLRLTTSISKETNIKNLCMAGGVALNCVANGKILKKNIFENIWLQPAAGDAGGSLGAALALWYQELGNKRKVATSGDDMKGSYLGPSFSENEIENTLKNLGAKYEKQNEENLINTVANELKNEKTVGWFQGRMEFGPRALGARSIIADPRSDKMQKELNLKVKFRESFRPFAPSVLREDVNDWFDLNSDSPYMLLVADVKKNIQIPMSEKNQKLFGIEKLNIKRSSIPA
;
A
#
# COMPACT_ATOMS: atom_id res chain seq x y z
N LYS A 1 -3.03 32.06 7.51
CA LYS A 1 -3.31 31.46 8.84
C LYS A 1 -3.04 29.96 8.73
N VAL A 2 -2.35 29.39 9.71
CA VAL A 2 -2.17 27.94 9.81
C VAL A 2 -3.53 27.31 10.11
N ARG A 3 -3.91 26.25 9.40
CA ARG A 3 -5.14 25.51 9.61
C ARG A 3 -5.12 24.79 10.96
N ASN A 4 -6.20 24.88 11.72
CA ASN A 4 -6.42 24.00 12.86
C ASN A 4 -7.06 22.68 12.35
N PRO A 5 -6.38 21.51 12.49
CA PRO A 5 -6.91 20.24 11.99
C PRO A 5 -8.22 19.80 12.64
N GLU A 6 -8.51 20.25 13.88
CA GLU A 6 -9.69 19.84 14.63
C GLU A 6 -10.95 20.64 14.26
N THR A 7 -10.79 21.90 13.86
CA THR A 7 -11.92 22.81 13.66
C THR A 7 -12.09 23.31 12.23
N ASP A 8 -10.98 23.41 11.47
CA ASP A 8 -11.02 24.00 10.14
C ASP A 8 -11.16 22.94 9.05
N LEU A 9 -12.14 23.09 8.17
CA LEU A 9 -12.32 22.22 7.01
C LEU A 9 -11.18 22.43 5.99
N LEU A 10 -10.93 21.40 5.19
CA LEU A 10 -10.05 21.52 4.01
C LEU A 10 -10.72 22.43 2.98
N THR A 11 -9.96 23.39 2.48
CA THR A 11 -10.39 24.28 1.40
C THR A 11 -9.70 23.90 0.08
N GLN A 12 -10.18 24.45 -1.04
CA GLN A 12 -9.55 24.27 -2.36
C GLN A 12 -8.06 24.65 -2.32
N PHE A 13 -7.70 25.72 -1.63
CA PHE A 13 -6.32 26.15 -1.46
C PHE A 13 -5.41 25.06 -0.86
N HIS A 14 -5.87 24.34 0.17
CA HIS A 14 -5.10 23.24 0.76
C HIS A 14 -4.94 22.08 -0.22
N MET A 15 -5.97 21.77 -1.01
CA MET A 15 -5.94 20.72 -2.03
C MET A 15 -5.01 21.08 -3.18
N ASP A 16 -5.03 22.35 -3.62
CA ASP A 16 -4.14 22.82 -4.68
C ASP A 16 -2.68 22.78 -4.27
N ILE A 17 -2.36 23.16 -3.02
CA ILE A 17 -0.98 23.03 -2.50
C ILE A 17 -0.55 21.56 -2.47
N ALA A 18 -1.39 20.66 -1.97
CA ALA A 18 -1.09 19.23 -1.91
C ALA A 18 -0.88 18.63 -3.31
N ALA A 19 -1.73 19.00 -4.27
CA ALA A 19 -1.59 18.58 -5.66
C ALA A 19 -0.33 19.14 -6.31
N SER A 20 0.00 20.39 -6.03
CA SER A 20 1.19 21.07 -6.57
C SER A 20 2.48 20.42 -6.06
N ILE A 21 2.61 20.17 -4.76
CA ILE A 21 3.80 19.52 -4.23
C ILE A 21 3.94 18.08 -4.73
N GLN A 22 2.83 17.36 -4.90
CA GLN A 22 2.84 16.03 -5.51
C GLN A 22 3.34 16.10 -6.95
N ALA A 23 2.84 17.01 -7.77
CA ALA A 23 3.27 17.19 -9.16
C ALA A 23 4.77 17.54 -9.28
N VAL A 24 5.25 18.44 -8.43
CA VAL A 24 6.69 18.79 -8.36
C VAL A 24 7.54 17.59 -7.95
N THR A 25 7.08 16.83 -6.93
CA THR A 25 7.80 15.62 -6.48
C THR A 25 7.90 14.59 -7.61
N GLU A 26 6.82 14.34 -8.32
CA GLU A 26 6.80 13.42 -9.46
C GLU A 26 7.74 13.86 -10.57
N GLU A 27 7.75 15.13 -10.89
CA GLU A 27 8.64 15.69 -11.92
C GLU A 27 10.11 15.54 -11.52
N ILE A 28 10.46 15.88 -10.27
CA ILE A 28 11.83 15.73 -9.77
C ILE A 28 12.27 14.25 -9.83
N VAL A 29 11.45 13.33 -9.32
CA VAL A 29 11.78 11.90 -9.30
C VAL A 29 11.94 11.36 -10.72
N LEU A 30 11.07 11.74 -11.67
CA LEU A 30 11.19 11.33 -13.06
C LEU A 30 12.43 11.91 -13.74
N ARG A 31 12.79 13.15 -13.46
CA ARG A 31 14.02 13.75 -14.00
C ARG A 31 15.26 13.05 -13.46
N LEU A 32 15.34 12.83 -12.15
CA LEU A 32 16.46 12.13 -11.52
C LEU A 32 16.63 10.70 -12.06
N THR A 33 15.55 9.93 -12.12
CA THR A 33 15.60 8.56 -12.62
C THR A 33 15.93 8.49 -14.12
N THR A 34 15.46 9.45 -14.90
CA THR A 34 15.82 9.57 -16.33
C THR A 34 17.28 9.93 -16.50
N SER A 35 17.81 10.89 -15.72
CA SER A 35 19.21 11.31 -15.77
C SER A 35 20.14 10.15 -15.43
N ILE A 36 19.90 9.48 -14.30
CA ILE A 36 20.75 8.37 -13.86
C ILE A 36 20.75 7.19 -14.84
N SER A 37 19.59 6.92 -15.47
CA SER A 37 19.51 5.89 -16.52
C SER A 37 20.39 6.23 -17.71
N LYS A 38 20.38 7.49 -18.15
CA LYS A 38 21.22 7.95 -19.28
C LYS A 38 22.70 7.96 -18.93
N GLU A 39 23.05 8.37 -17.73
CA GLU A 39 24.44 8.47 -17.28
C GLU A 39 25.10 7.11 -17.04
N THR A 40 24.33 6.16 -16.50
CA THR A 40 24.88 4.83 -16.14
C THR A 40 24.60 3.75 -17.17
N ASN A 41 23.60 3.93 -18.00
CA ASN A 41 23.05 2.91 -18.93
C ASN A 41 22.63 1.59 -18.21
N ILE A 42 22.38 1.64 -16.90
CA ILE A 42 21.93 0.49 -16.11
C ILE A 42 20.41 0.35 -16.25
N LYS A 43 19.97 -0.89 -16.44
CA LYS A 43 18.56 -1.23 -16.69
C LYS A 43 17.75 -1.53 -15.43
N ASN A 44 18.39 -1.59 -14.28
CA ASN A 44 17.76 -1.93 -13.01
C ASN A 44 17.83 -0.70 -12.08
N LEU A 45 16.69 -0.33 -11.52
CA LEU A 45 16.57 0.77 -10.56
C LEU A 45 16.24 0.21 -9.18
N CYS A 46 17.03 0.63 -8.17
CA CYS A 46 16.69 0.42 -6.76
C CYS A 46 16.39 1.77 -6.11
N MET A 47 15.29 1.85 -5.34
CA MET A 47 14.90 3.06 -4.62
C MET A 47 14.71 2.78 -3.13
N ALA A 48 15.26 3.68 -2.30
CA ALA A 48 15.08 3.73 -0.86
C ALA A 48 14.99 5.21 -0.41
N GLY A 49 14.74 5.44 0.87
CA GLY A 49 14.44 6.77 1.42
C GLY A 49 12.94 7.05 1.49
N GLY A 50 12.52 8.01 2.31
CA GLY A 50 11.11 8.31 2.56
C GLY A 50 10.30 8.62 1.30
N VAL A 51 10.91 9.27 0.29
CA VAL A 51 10.24 9.59 -0.98
C VAL A 51 9.93 8.32 -1.80
N ALA A 52 10.69 7.24 -1.64
CA ALA A 52 10.41 5.97 -2.31
C ALA A 52 9.10 5.31 -1.84
N LEU A 53 8.47 5.79 -0.76
CA LEU A 53 7.13 5.42 -0.33
C LEU A 53 6.01 6.10 -1.12
N ASN A 54 6.34 7.05 -2.01
CA ASN A 54 5.36 7.72 -2.88
C ASN A 54 4.98 6.81 -4.05
N CYS A 55 3.96 5.97 -3.82
CA CYS A 55 3.49 4.99 -4.79
C CYS A 55 3.02 5.60 -6.12
N VAL A 56 2.55 6.86 -6.11
CA VAL A 56 2.10 7.57 -7.32
C VAL A 56 3.30 7.91 -8.21
N ALA A 57 4.36 8.47 -7.63
CA ALA A 57 5.60 8.75 -8.35
C ALA A 57 6.22 7.45 -8.89
N ASN A 58 6.24 6.39 -8.08
CA ASN A 58 6.76 5.08 -8.48
C ASN A 58 5.98 4.48 -9.66
N GLY A 59 4.64 4.56 -9.65
CA GLY A 59 3.80 4.14 -10.76
C GLY A 59 4.10 4.91 -12.05
N LYS A 60 4.43 6.20 -11.95
CA LYS A 60 4.85 7.01 -13.10
C LYS A 60 6.22 6.60 -13.66
N ILE A 61 7.18 6.24 -12.79
CA ILE A 61 8.47 5.69 -13.24
C ILE A 61 8.24 4.40 -14.02
N LEU A 62 7.42 3.49 -13.48
CA LEU A 62 7.09 2.23 -14.13
C LEU A 62 6.47 2.46 -15.52
N LYS A 63 5.49 3.36 -15.63
CA LYS A 63 4.84 3.71 -16.90
C LYS A 63 5.78 4.32 -17.94
N LYS A 64 6.83 5.00 -17.49
CA LYS A 64 7.85 5.56 -18.41
C LYS A 64 8.71 4.49 -19.09
N ASN A 65 8.71 3.27 -18.56
CA ASN A 65 9.44 2.12 -19.12
C ASN A 65 10.92 2.41 -19.43
N ILE A 66 11.56 3.19 -18.54
CA ILE A 66 12.99 3.57 -18.66
C ILE A 66 13.89 2.43 -18.18
N PHE A 67 13.41 1.67 -17.18
CA PHE A 67 14.10 0.56 -16.58
C PHE A 67 13.39 -0.76 -16.89
N GLU A 68 14.16 -1.82 -17.04
CA GLU A 68 13.63 -3.18 -17.21
C GLU A 68 13.10 -3.73 -15.86
N ASN A 69 13.79 -3.40 -14.76
CA ASN A 69 13.38 -3.80 -13.42
C ASN A 69 13.45 -2.63 -12.45
N ILE A 70 12.47 -2.56 -11.56
CA ILE A 70 12.40 -1.56 -10.51
C ILE A 70 12.22 -2.27 -9.18
N TRP A 71 13.14 -2.06 -8.25
CA TRP A 71 13.07 -2.51 -6.87
C TRP A 71 12.79 -1.34 -5.94
N LEU A 72 11.71 -1.43 -5.20
CA LEU A 72 11.33 -0.45 -4.19
C LEU A 72 11.45 -1.11 -2.82
N GLN A 73 12.34 -0.58 -1.97
CA GLN A 73 12.50 -1.11 -0.62
C GLN A 73 11.20 -0.96 0.17
N PRO A 74 10.57 -2.06 0.67
CA PRO A 74 9.32 -1.97 1.41
C PRO A 74 9.41 -1.12 2.68
N ALA A 75 10.55 -1.19 3.38
CA ALA A 75 10.88 -0.37 4.53
C ALA A 75 11.76 0.83 4.13
N ALA A 76 11.38 1.56 3.06
CA ALA A 76 12.21 2.60 2.46
C ALA A 76 12.48 3.80 3.38
N GLY A 77 11.61 4.08 4.36
CA GLY A 77 11.78 5.14 5.35
C GLY A 77 12.75 4.76 6.48
N ASP A 78 12.62 5.42 7.62
CA ASP A 78 13.54 5.30 8.77
C ASP A 78 13.67 3.86 9.29
N ALA A 79 12.61 3.05 9.24
CA ALA A 79 12.65 1.66 9.67
C ALA A 79 13.71 0.83 8.91
N GLY A 80 13.92 1.09 7.63
CA GLY A 80 14.93 0.41 6.83
C GLY A 80 16.36 0.79 7.15
N GLY A 81 16.57 1.91 7.84
CA GLY A 81 17.89 2.34 8.27
C GLY A 81 18.60 1.32 9.18
N SER A 82 17.86 0.67 10.09
CA SER A 82 18.40 -0.38 10.96
C SER A 82 18.86 -1.61 10.16
N LEU A 83 18.05 -2.05 9.20
CA LEU A 83 18.40 -3.15 8.30
C LEU A 83 19.61 -2.78 7.43
N GLY A 84 19.60 -1.57 6.86
CA GLY A 84 20.69 -1.06 6.03
C GLY A 84 22.01 -0.96 6.79
N ALA A 85 22.01 -0.47 8.04
CA ALA A 85 23.19 -0.42 8.88
C ALA A 85 23.77 -1.82 9.16
N ALA A 86 22.92 -2.78 9.49
CA ALA A 86 23.35 -4.16 9.72
C ALA A 86 23.96 -4.79 8.46
N LEU A 87 23.35 -4.57 7.30
CA LEU A 87 23.84 -5.08 6.03
C LEU A 87 25.13 -4.38 5.58
N ALA A 88 25.27 -3.08 5.83
CA ALA A 88 26.50 -2.34 5.55
C ALA A 88 27.68 -2.87 6.40
N LEU A 89 27.46 -3.06 7.70
CA LEU A 89 28.45 -3.70 8.55
C LEU A 89 28.84 -5.08 8.05
N TRP A 90 27.86 -5.92 7.75
CA TRP A 90 28.08 -7.29 7.32
C TRP A 90 28.86 -7.41 6.00
N TYR A 91 28.44 -6.65 4.99
CA TYR A 91 29.00 -6.76 3.65
C TYR A 91 30.17 -5.82 3.39
N GLN A 92 30.14 -4.60 3.88
CA GLN A 92 31.17 -3.59 3.57
C GLN A 92 32.32 -3.64 4.57
N GLU A 93 32.03 -3.63 5.88
CA GLU A 93 33.06 -3.61 6.91
C GLU A 93 33.67 -4.99 7.17
N LEU A 94 32.83 -6.04 7.27
CA LEU A 94 33.29 -7.39 7.55
C LEU A 94 33.65 -8.17 6.28
N GLY A 95 33.46 -7.61 5.09
CA GLY A 95 33.86 -8.20 3.81
C GLY A 95 33.16 -9.51 3.43
N ASN A 96 32.01 -9.81 4.03
CA ASN A 96 31.27 -11.03 3.72
C ASN A 96 30.76 -11.03 2.28
N LYS A 97 30.83 -12.19 1.61
CA LYS A 97 30.31 -12.33 0.24
C LYS A 97 28.79 -12.26 0.23
N ARG A 98 28.26 -11.46 -0.68
CA ARG A 98 26.82 -11.38 -0.90
C ARG A 98 26.30 -12.66 -1.53
N LYS A 99 25.24 -13.22 -0.93
CA LYS A 99 24.44 -14.30 -1.53
C LYS A 99 23.17 -13.66 -2.08
N VAL A 100 22.88 -13.93 -3.34
CA VAL A 100 21.66 -13.42 -3.99
C VAL A 100 20.60 -14.51 -3.90
N ALA A 101 19.36 -14.13 -3.55
CA ALA A 101 18.23 -15.05 -3.59
C ALA A 101 18.04 -15.61 -5.01
N THR A 102 17.81 -16.89 -5.13
CA THR A 102 17.57 -17.57 -6.42
C THR A 102 16.11 -17.45 -6.88
N SER A 103 15.20 -17.12 -5.95
CA SER A 103 13.78 -16.91 -6.22
C SER A 103 13.22 -15.90 -5.24
N GLY A 104 12.32 -15.03 -5.69
CA GLY A 104 11.74 -13.98 -4.86
C GLY A 104 12.75 -12.91 -4.42
N ASP A 105 12.56 -12.39 -3.24
CA ASP A 105 13.45 -11.40 -2.61
C ASP A 105 13.70 -11.69 -1.12
N ASP A 106 14.78 -11.12 -0.58
CA ASP A 106 15.17 -11.33 0.81
C ASP A 106 14.27 -10.59 1.83
N MET A 107 13.37 -9.72 1.38
CA MET A 107 12.36 -9.11 2.25
C MET A 107 11.22 -10.06 2.59
N LYS A 108 11.06 -11.18 1.86
CA LYS A 108 10.12 -12.26 2.17
C LYS A 108 8.69 -11.76 2.44
N GLY A 109 8.18 -10.89 1.57
CA GLY A 109 6.87 -10.26 1.74
C GLY A 109 6.82 -9.23 2.87
N SER A 110 7.97 -8.76 3.36
CA SER A 110 8.14 -7.94 4.57
C SER A 110 7.80 -8.66 5.89
N TYR A 111 7.50 -9.94 5.90
CA TYR A 111 7.15 -10.71 7.10
C TYR A 111 8.39 -11.04 7.95
N LEU A 112 9.09 -10.01 8.41
CA LEU A 112 10.34 -10.11 9.19
C LEU A 112 10.18 -9.78 10.68
N GLY A 113 9.00 -9.29 11.08
CA GLY A 113 8.68 -8.94 12.45
C GLY A 113 8.37 -10.16 13.34
N PRO A 114 7.87 -9.93 14.56
CA PRO A 114 7.57 -11.00 15.51
C PRO A 114 6.42 -11.89 15.04
N SER A 115 6.45 -13.14 15.49
CA SER A 115 5.36 -14.10 15.36
C SER A 115 5.09 -14.73 16.73
N PHE A 116 3.91 -15.27 16.90
CA PHE A 116 3.46 -15.91 18.14
C PHE A 116 2.90 -17.28 17.84
N SER A 117 3.19 -18.25 18.71
CA SER A 117 2.59 -19.58 18.63
C SER A 117 1.13 -19.55 19.07
N GLU A 118 0.35 -20.55 18.67
CA GLU A 118 -1.05 -20.69 19.12
C GLU A 118 -1.16 -20.71 20.65
N ASN A 119 -0.24 -21.40 21.33
CA ASN A 119 -0.23 -21.49 22.80
C ASN A 119 0.02 -20.12 23.46
N GLU A 120 0.94 -19.31 22.91
CA GLU A 120 1.19 -17.95 23.42
C GLU A 120 -0.04 -17.06 23.22
N ILE A 121 -0.69 -17.15 22.06
CA ILE A 121 -1.92 -16.40 21.78
C ILE A 121 -3.03 -16.83 22.74
N GLU A 122 -3.27 -18.12 22.87
CA GLU A 122 -4.32 -18.65 23.74
C GLU A 122 -4.10 -18.27 25.21
N ASN A 123 -2.88 -18.39 25.71
CA ASN A 123 -2.52 -17.99 27.07
C ASN A 123 -2.72 -16.48 27.29
N THR A 124 -2.33 -15.67 26.31
CA THR A 124 -2.52 -14.21 26.37
C THR A 124 -4.00 -13.86 26.43
N LEU A 125 -4.82 -14.46 25.57
CA LEU A 125 -6.27 -14.24 25.55
C LEU A 125 -6.93 -14.63 26.87
N LYS A 126 -6.56 -15.78 27.43
CA LYS A 126 -7.04 -16.25 28.75
C LYS A 126 -6.66 -15.27 29.86
N ASN A 127 -5.39 -14.87 29.92
CA ASN A 127 -4.90 -13.94 30.93
C ASN A 127 -5.58 -12.57 30.88
N LEU A 128 -5.97 -12.12 29.68
CA LEU A 128 -6.71 -10.87 29.47
C LEU A 128 -8.23 -11.01 29.67
N GLY A 129 -8.74 -12.22 29.96
CA GLY A 129 -10.17 -12.49 30.06
C GLY A 129 -10.92 -12.24 28.73
N ALA A 130 -10.23 -12.34 27.61
CA ALA A 130 -10.82 -12.12 26.30
C ALA A 130 -11.82 -13.22 25.94
N LYS A 131 -12.93 -12.84 25.34
CA LYS A 131 -13.88 -13.80 24.76
C LYS A 131 -13.42 -14.15 23.36
N TYR A 132 -13.17 -15.40 23.08
CA TYR A 132 -12.74 -15.90 21.78
C TYR A 132 -13.34 -17.28 21.51
N GLU A 133 -13.36 -17.65 20.24
CA GLU A 133 -13.75 -18.96 19.75
C GLU A 133 -12.61 -19.52 18.91
N LYS A 134 -12.23 -20.77 19.17
CA LYS A 134 -11.21 -21.46 18.37
C LYS A 134 -11.91 -22.18 17.22
N GLN A 135 -11.53 -21.86 15.99
CA GLN A 135 -12.08 -22.46 14.78
C GLN A 135 -11.00 -23.19 13.99
N ASN A 136 -11.38 -24.17 13.19
CA ASN A 136 -10.50 -24.70 12.15
C ASN A 136 -10.39 -23.72 10.99
N GLU A 137 -9.40 -23.90 10.14
CA GLU A 137 -9.09 -22.98 9.02
C GLU A 137 -10.28 -22.80 8.05
N GLU A 138 -10.95 -23.87 7.67
CA GLU A 138 -12.08 -23.83 6.76
C GLU A 138 -13.24 -23.00 7.33
N ASN A 139 -13.60 -23.23 8.59
CA ASN A 139 -14.66 -22.48 9.27
C ASN A 139 -14.27 -21.00 9.43
N LEU A 140 -13.01 -20.73 9.76
CA LEU A 140 -12.51 -19.37 9.90
C LEU A 140 -12.64 -18.61 8.57
N ILE A 141 -12.17 -19.20 7.45
CA ILE A 141 -12.25 -18.59 6.13
C ILE A 141 -13.69 -18.32 5.73
N ASN A 142 -14.58 -19.33 5.90
CA ASN A 142 -16.00 -19.20 5.59
C ASN A 142 -16.68 -18.12 6.44
N THR A 143 -16.39 -18.07 7.74
CA THR A 143 -16.92 -17.06 8.64
C THR A 143 -16.48 -15.66 8.21
N VAL A 144 -15.19 -15.46 7.95
CA VAL A 144 -14.64 -14.16 7.55
C VAL A 144 -15.20 -13.74 6.19
N ALA A 145 -15.27 -14.64 5.21
CA ALA A 145 -15.83 -14.33 3.90
C ALA A 145 -17.33 -13.90 3.99
N ASN A 146 -18.12 -14.57 4.85
CA ASN A 146 -19.50 -14.17 5.10
C ASN A 146 -19.61 -12.82 5.81
N GLU A 147 -18.76 -12.54 6.79
CA GLU A 147 -18.74 -11.25 7.48
C GLU A 147 -18.40 -10.10 6.51
N LEU A 148 -17.42 -10.30 5.64
CA LEU A 148 -17.06 -9.36 4.58
C LEU A 148 -18.22 -9.15 3.58
N LYS A 149 -18.84 -10.24 3.12
CA LYS A 149 -20.01 -10.19 2.22
C LYS A 149 -21.17 -9.40 2.83
N ASN A 150 -21.33 -9.47 4.14
CA ASN A 150 -22.32 -8.69 4.92
C ASN A 150 -21.85 -7.27 5.25
N GLU A 151 -20.88 -6.75 4.53
CA GLU A 151 -20.34 -5.39 4.66
C GLU A 151 -19.75 -5.10 6.05
N LYS A 152 -19.27 -6.13 6.76
CA LYS A 152 -18.53 -5.93 7.99
C LYS A 152 -17.04 -5.77 7.73
N THR A 153 -16.36 -5.20 8.69
CA THR A 153 -14.92 -4.99 8.69
C THR A 153 -14.27 -6.02 9.60
N VAL A 154 -13.19 -6.64 9.16
CA VAL A 154 -12.46 -7.65 9.92
C VAL A 154 -11.04 -7.18 10.21
N GLY A 155 -10.63 -7.21 11.49
CA GLY A 155 -9.24 -7.09 11.89
C GLY A 155 -8.55 -8.45 11.69
N TRP A 156 -7.56 -8.50 10.80
CA TRP A 156 -6.84 -9.73 10.45
C TRP A 156 -5.44 -9.75 11.05
N PHE A 157 -5.14 -10.81 11.79
CA PHE A 157 -3.85 -11.02 12.44
C PHE A 157 -3.35 -12.43 12.10
N GLN A 158 -2.24 -12.53 11.35
CA GLN A 158 -1.73 -13.80 10.83
C GLN A 158 -0.22 -13.81 10.77
N GLY A 159 0.40 -14.92 11.21
CA GLY A 159 1.83 -15.18 11.04
C GLY A 159 2.75 -14.07 11.57
N ARG A 160 3.87 -13.85 10.87
CA ARG A 160 4.84 -12.80 11.22
C ARG A 160 4.35 -11.42 10.83
N MET A 161 4.58 -10.44 11.71
CA MET A 161 4.28 -9.04 11.44
C MET A 161 5.15 -8.50 10.29
N GLU A 162 4.60 -7.56 9.54
CA GLU A 162 5.34 -6.84 8.51
C GLU A 162 6.43 -5.94 9.12
N PHE A 163 7.57 -5.85 8.44
CA PHE A 163 8.63 -4.89 8.71
C PHE A 163 8.55 -3.74 7.70
N GLY A 164 8.14 -2.58 8.15
CA GLY A 164 7.91 -1.40 7.30
C GLY A 164 6.57 -0.73 7.57
N PRO A 165 6.25 0.36 6.83
CA PRO A 165 5.09 1.21 7.12
C PRO A 165 3.76 0.66 6.58
N ARG A 166 3.78 -0.41 5.80
CA ARG A 166 2.59 -0.93 5.12
C ARG A 166 2.08 -2.20 5.79
N ALA A 167 0.76 -2.28 5.97
CA ALA A 167 0.06 -3.52 6.27
C ALA A 167 -0.10 -4.33 4.98
N LEU A 168 0.35 -5.58 4.96
CA LEU A 168 0.44 -6.43 3.77
C LEU A 168 -0.22 -7.80 4.01
N GLY A 169 -1.22 -7.87 4.89
CA GLY A 169 -2.00 -9.08 5.16
C GLY A 169 -1.70 -9.76 6.49
N ALA A 170 -0.61 -9.44 7.20
CA ALA A 170 -0.32 -10.02 8.50
C ALA A 170 -0.97 -9.26 9.67
N ARG A 171 -1.08 -7.94 9.57
CA ARG A 171 -1.72 -7.03 10.53
C ARG A 171 -2.56 -6.04 9.76
N SER A 172 -3.70 -6.50 9.25
CA SER A 172 -4.51 -5.77 8.29
C SER A 172 -5.94 -5.59 8.78
N ILE A 173 -6.58 -4.56 8.28
CA ILE A 173 -8.03 -4.40 8.33
C ILE A 173 -8.53 -4.71 6.93
N ILE A 174 -9.41 -5.70 6.80
CA ILE A 174 -9.96 -6.14 5.53
C ILE A 174 -11.45 -5.83 5.45
N ALA A 175 -11.93 -5.52 4.26
CA ALA A 175 -13.31 -5.18 3.98
C ALA A 175 -13.67 -5.48 2.53
N ASP A 176 -14.96 -5.58 2.23
CA ASP A 176 -15.45 -5.84 0.88
C ASP A 176 -15.29 -4.60 -0.01
N PRO A 177 -14.47 -4.66 -1.08
CA PRO A 177 -14.27 -3.53 -1.99
C PRO A 177 -15.47 -3.23 -2.88
N ARG A 178 -16.50 -4.08 -2.93
CA ARG A 178 -17.71 -3.88 -3.73
C ARG A 178 -18.71 -2.93 -3.07
N SER A 179 -18.58 -2.70 -1.76
CA SER A 179 -19.46 -1.83 -1.00
C SER A 179 -19.16 -0.35 -1.24
N ASP A 180 -20.13 0.40 -1.74
CA ASP A 180 -19.99 1.83 -2.06
C ASP A 180 -19.76 2.71 -0.82
N LYS A 181 -20.10 2.23 0.38
CA LYS A 181 -19.96 2.99 1.63
C LYS A 181 -18.72 2.59 2.44
N MET A 182 -18.13 1.43 2.14
CA MET A 182 -17.08 0.84 2.98
C MET A 182 -15.84 1.72 3.13
N GLN A 183 -15.36 2.34 2.05
CA GLN A 183 -14.24 3.27 2.11
C GLN A 183 -14.46 4.41 3.10
N LYS A 184 -15.65 5.03 3.06
CA LYS A 184 -16.03 6.11 3.97
C LYS A 184 -16.13 5.62 5.40
N GLU A 185 -16.77 4.49 5.62
CA GLU A 185 -16.97 3.93 6.96
C GLU A 185 -15.65 3.54 7.62
N LEU A 186 -14.76 2.86 6.90
CA LEU A 186 -13.43 2.52 7.40
C LEU A 186 -12.61 3.76 7.78
N ASN A 187 -12.65 4.80 6.96
CA ASN A 187 -11.90 6.02 7.24
C ASN A 187 -12.45 6.73 8.47
N LEU A 188 -13.76 6.88 8.59
CA LEU A 188 -14.38 7.66 9.67
C LEU A 188 -14.50 6.90 10.99
N LYS A 189 -14.87 5.60 10.93
CA LYS A 189 -15.19 4.82 12.14
C LYS A 189 -14.03 4.01 12.69
N VAL A 190 -13.05 3.63 11.83
CA VAL A 190 -11.94 2.75 12.21
C VAL A 190 -10.61 3.48 12.19
N LYS A 191 -10.34 4.26 11.14
CA LYS A 191 -9.07 4.99 10.98
C LYS A 191 -9.10 6.42 11.52
N PHE A 192 -10.28 6.97 11.83
CA PHE A 192 -10.48 8.34 12.33
C PHE A 192 -9.74 9.39 11.48
N ARG A 193 -9.97 9.34 10.16
CA ARG A 193 -9.30 10.21 9.18
C ARG A 193 -10.28 10.63 8.08
N GLU A 194 -9.82 11.43 7.13
CA GLU A 194 -10.62 11.94 6.02
C GLU A 194 -11.25 10.81 5.19
N SER A 195 -12.54 10.95 4.88
CA SER A 195 -13.37 9.92 4.24
C SER A 195 -12.91 9.49 2.84
N PHE A 196 -12.19 10.37 2.15
CA PHE A 196 -11.75 10.17 0.76
C PHE A 196 -10.44 9.41 0.59
N ARG A 197 -9.73 9.08 1.69
CA ARG A 197 -8.44 8.36 1.57
C ARG A 197 -8.65 6.98 0.97
N PRO A 198 -7.85 6.59 -0.05
CA PRO A 198 -7.98 5.28 -0.68
C PRO A 198 -7.48 4.16 0.24
N PHE A 199 -7.98 2.95 -0.04
CA PHE A 199 -7.42 1.69 0.45
C PHE A 199 -6.85 0.91 -0.72
N ALA A 200 -5.82 0.10 -0.48
CA ALA A 200 -5.26 -0.75 -1.51
C ALA A 200 -6.13 -1.99 -1.69
N PRO A 201 -6.53 -2.32 -2.93
CA PRO A 201 -7.18 -3.59 -3.22
C PRO A 201 -6.17 -4.74 -3.11
N SER A 202 -6.63 -5.88 -2.58
CA SER A 202 -5.91 -7.15 -2.66
C SER A 202 -6.52 -7.95 -3.81
N VAL A 203 -5.68 -8.38 -4.76
CA VAL A 203 -6.11 -9.05 -5.99
C VAL A 203 -5.27 -10.31 -6.18
N LEU A 204 -5.89 -11.39 -6.64
CA LEU A 204 -5.15 -12.59 -7.04
C LEU A 204 -4.19 -12.24 -8.19
N ARG A 205 -2.99 -12.81 -8.15
CA ARG A 205 -1.93 -12.46 -9.11
C ARG A 205 -2.35 -12.72 -10.56
N GLU A 206 -3.06 -13.79 -10.79
CA GLU A 206 -3.61 -14.19 -12.09
C GLU A 206 -4.66 -13.21 -12.61
N ASP A 207 -5.43 -12.56 -11.73
CA ASP A 207 -6.54 -11.68 -12.09
C ASP A 207 -6.12 -10.20 -12.20
N VAL A 208 -4.86 -9.85 -11.89
CA VAL A 208 -4.40 -8.44 -11.89
C VAL A 208 -4.68 -7.74 -13.22
N ASN A 209 -4.43 -8.44 -14.34
CA ASN A 209 -4.62 -7.87 -15.68
C ASN A 209 -6.09 -7.67 -16.08
N ASP A 210 -7.03 -8.27 -15.37
CA ASP A 210 -8.46 -8.05 -15.61
C ASP A 210 -8.94 -6.75 -14.96
N TRP A 211 -8.28 -6.34 -13.88
CA TRP A 211 -8.66 -5.17 -13.08
C TRP A 211 -7.81 -3.95 -13.33
N PHE A 212 -6.49 -4.13 -13.49
CA PHE A 212 -5.52 -3.03 -13.53
C PHE A 212 -4.63 -3.07 -14.76
N ASP A 213 -4.20 -1.90 -15.20
CA ASP A 213 -3.17 -1.75 -16.24
C ASP A 213 -1.78 -1.90 -15.62
N LEU A 214 -1.48 -3.13 -15.17
CA LEU A 214 -0.25 -3.49 -14.46
C LEU A 214 0.23 -4.87 -14.91
N ASN A 215 1.44 -4.94 -15.44
CA ASN A 215 2.07 -6.18 -15.93
C ASN A 215 3.18 -6.72 -15.00
N SER A 216 3.36 -6.10 -13.84
CA SER A 216 4.37 -6.47 -12.86
C SER A 216 3.76 -6.82 -11.51
N ASP A 217 4.52 -7.52 -10.69
CA ASP A 217 4.13 -7.77 -9.30
C ASP A 217 4.16 -6.48 -8.48
N SER A 218 3.25 -6.36 -7.52
CA SER A 218 3.18 -5.25 -6.58
C SER A 218 2.92 -5.75 -5.16
N PRO A 219 3.84 -6.51 -4.56
CA PRO A 219 3.62 -7.16 -3.27
C PRO A 219 3.67 -6.21 -2.08
N TYR A 220 4.14 -4.97 -2.24
CA TYR A 220 4.50 -4.07 -1.14
C TYR A 220 3.69 -2.77 -1.09
N MET A 221 2.58 -2.64 -1.82
CA MET A 221 1.78 -1.40 -1.87
C MET A 221 2.60 -0.14 -2.20
N LEU A 222 3.59 -0.28 -3.09
CA LEU A 222 4.50 0.81 -3.49
C LEU A 222 4.33 1.26 -4.92
N LEU A 223 3.32 0.73 -5.63
CA LEU A 223 2.95 1.11 -6.99
C LEU A 223 1.48 1.50 -7.04
N VAL A 224 1.16 2.44 -7.93
CA VAL A 224 -0.19 2.78 -8.35
C VAL A 224 -0.32 2.45 -9.82
N ALA A 225 -1.41 1.78 -10.19
CA ALA A 225 -1.76 1.47 -11.57
C ALA A 225 -3.16 1.98 -11.89
N ASP A 226 -3.44 2.23 -13.17
CA ASP A 226 -4.77 2.61 -13.59
C ASP A 226 -5.69 1.38 -13.58
N VAL A 227 -6.95 1.61 -13.23
CA VAL A 227 -8.01 0.63 -13.42
C VAL A 227 -8.24 0.44 -14.91
N LYS A 228 -8.47 -0.80 -15.37
CA LYS A 228 -8.74 -1.10 -16.79
C LYS A 228 -9.91 -0.27 -17.33
N LYS A 229 -9.77 0.24 -18.55
CA LYS A 229 -10.75 1.13 -19.19
C LYS A 229 -12.16 0.51 -19.29
N ASN A 230 -12.26 -0.80 -19.52
CA ASN A 230 -13.53 -1.51 -19.68
C ASN A 230 -14.36 -1.60 -18.39
N ILE A 231 -13.74 -1.41 -17.22
CA ILE A 231 -14.43 -1.41 -15.91
C ILE A 231 -14.51 -0.02 -15.28
N GLN A 232 -14.01 1.01 -15.97
CA GLN A 232 -14.17 2.40 -15.56
C GLN A 232 -15.61 2.86 -15.81
N ILE A 233 -16.14 3.65 -14.88
CA ILE A 233 -17.45 4.31 -15.04
C ILE A 233 -17.20 5.72 -15.57
N PRO A 234 -17.67 6.04 -16.79
CA PRO A 234 -17.53 7.37 -17.36
C PRO A 234 -18.18 8.45 -16.47
N MET A 235 -17.48 9.54 -16.24
CA MET A 235 -18.06 10.67 -15.55
C MET A 235 -19.00 11.46 -16.48
N SER A 236 -20.20 11.80 -15.98
CA SER A 236 -21.09 12.73 -16.68
C SER A 236 -20.44 14.12 -16.81
N GLU A 237 -20.87 14.95 -17.76
CA GLU A 237 -20.39 16.31 -17.93
C GLU A 237 -20.53 17.14 -16.64
N LYS A 238 -21.61 16.94 -15.89
CA LYS A 238 -21.82 17.57 -14.58
C LYS A 238 -20.72 17.16 -13.59
N ASN A 239 -20.40 15.89 -13.50
CA ASN A 239 -19.41 15.36 -12.56
C ASN A 239 -17.98 15.75 -12.95
N GLN A 240 -17.70 15.92 -14.24
CA GLN A 240 -16.39 16.40 -14.72
C GLN A 240 -16.07 17.81 -14.23
N LYS A 241 -17.10 18.66 -14.05
CA LYS A 241 -16.96 20.04 -13.57
C LYS A 241 -16.80 20.16 -12.04
N LEU A 242 -16.98 19.07 -11.31
CA LEU A 242 -16.76 19.06 -9.87
C LEU A 242 -15.27 19.16 -9.52
N PHE A 243 -14.98 19.75 -8.37
CA PHE A 243 -13.62 19.91 -7.85
C PHE A 243 -13.52 19.36 -6.41
N GLY A 244 -12.27 19.10 -6.00
CA GLY A 244 -11.94 18.74 -4.64
C GLY A 244 -12.67 17.50 -4.15
N ILE A 245 -13.14 17.53 -2.91
CA ILE A 245 -13.76 16.39 -2.21
C ILE A 245 -15.01 15.88 -2.92
N GLU A 246 -15.82 16.76 -3.50
CA GLU A 246 -17.03 16.36 -4.24
C GLU A 246 -16.67 15.44 -5.41
N LYS A 247 -15.60 15.76 -6.15
CA LYS A 247 -15.12 14.95 -7.26
C LYS A 247 -14.51 13.62 -6.80
N LEU A 248 -13.87 13.60 -5.64
CA LEU A 248 -13.29 12.37 -5.06
C LEU A 248 -14.35 11.36 -4.61
N ASN A 249 -15.56 11.81 -4.27
CA ASN A 249 -16.67 10.96 -3.87
C ASN A 249 -17.43 10.34 -5.05
N ILE A 250 -17.08 10.67 -6.30
CA ILE A 250 -17.72 10.09 -7.49
C ILE A 250 -17.17 8.69 -7.74
N LYS A 251 -18.05 7.71 -7.80
CA LYS A 251 -17.69 6.33 -8.19
C LYS A 251 -17.21 6.31 -9.63
N ARG A 252 -15.99 5.82 -9.86
CA ARG A 252 -15.30 5.80 -11.15
C ARG A 252 -15.02 4.41 -11.70
N SER A 253 -15.23 3.39 -10.88
CA SER A 253 -15.04 2.00 -11.26
C SER A 253 -16.03 1.11 -10.54
N SER A 254 -16.11 -0.15 -10.94
CA SER A 254 -16.91 -1.16 -10.24
C SER A 254 -16.39 -1.51 -8.85
N ILE A 255 -15.14 -1.15 -8.57
CA ILE A 255 -14.50 -1.26 -7.27
C ILE A 255 -14.04 0.13 -6.81
N PRO A 256 -14.09 0.46 -5.52
CA PRO A 256 -13.59 1.72 -4.96
C PRO A 256 -12.06 1.65 -4.77
N ALA A 257 -11.33 1.67 -5.86
CA ALA A 257 -9.86 1.64 -5.88
C ALA A 257 -9.32 2.94 -6.46
#